data_a18a09ecac04743319d99d03ba15a1c7
#
_entry.id   a18a09ecac04743319d99d03ba15a1c7
#
_cell.length_a   1.000
_cell.length_b   1.000
_cell.length_c   1.000
_cell.angle_alpha   90.00
_cell.angle_beta   90.00
_cell.angle_gamma   90.00
#
_symmetry.space_group_name_H-M   'P 1'
#
loop_
_entity.id
_entity.type
_entity.pdbx_description
1 polymer ?
#
loop_
_entity_poly.entity_id
_entity_poly.type
_entity_poly.pdbx_seq_one_letter_code
_entity_poly.pdbx_strand_id
1 'polypeptide(L)'
;MKRTFTLIAAAAITFGMQAQAIYKDTKYHAPIKVEKKWKDYNPGDVEFHDEAPESEGSRIYHSIIPNPVPYIQENALRVLQTLYYGPKDSNVPRLKRIVYTIKDYNGISEKYGSGDYVGIRYSTNWIERCFAGNDTLRLDYETRGVLYHELTHAYQLSPEGCGQYDGKSEYWLFIEGLADAVRVACGCFDQDFSSKDRTRGDSWRKGYRVTGYFLYWLQLNKDKDFIRKFNRSAAELKPWSWDKAMKHILGDKPENTTDALWDEYQKAIGDK
;
A
#
# COMPACT_ATOMS: atom_id res chain seq x y z
N MET A 1 -11.95 -41.35 2.76
CA MET A 1 -11.37 -40.09 2.29
C MET A 1 -11.99 -38.91 3.05
N LYS A 2 -11.60 -38.67 4.31
CA LYS A 2 -12.05 -37.52 5.14
C LYS A 2 -11.01 -37.27 6.24
N ARG A 3 -9.81 -36.77 5.91
CA ARG A 3 -8.80 -36.38 6.94
C ARG A 3 -7.76 -35.37 6.44
N THR A 4 -8.07 -34.45 5.53
CA THR A 4 -7.02 -33.51 5.05
C THR A 4 -7.38 -32.03 5.23
N PHE A 5 -8.59 -31.68 5.70
CA PHE A 5 -9.00 -30.27 5.81
C PHE A 5 -8.78 -29.61 7.18
N THR A 6 -8.48 -30.37 8.23
CA THR A 6 -8.42 -29.81 9.60
C THR A 6 -7.06 -29.22 9.96
N LEU A 7 -5.98 -29.64 9.29
CA LEU A 7 -4.62 -29.19 9.59
C LEU A 7 -4.29 -27.77 9.05
N ILE A 8 -4.90 -27.37 7.94
CA ILE A 8 -4.63 -26.04 7.33
C ILE A 8 -5.25 -24.91 8.15
N ALA A 9 -6.42 -25.12 8.74
CA ALA A 9 -7.08 -24.10 9.57
C ALA A 9 -6.34 -23.86 10.89
N ALA A 10 -5.77 -24.90 11.51
CA ALA A 10 -5.01 -24.79 12.76
C ALA A 10 -3.67 -24.08 12.55
N ALA A 11 -2.97 -24.32 11.43
CA ALA A 11 -1.71 -23.66 11.12
C ALA A 11 -1.89 -22.14 10.84
N ALA A 12 -2.97 -21.75 10.17
CA ALA A 12 -3.28 -20.34 9.91
C ALA A 12 -3.65 -19.56 11.19
N ILE A 13 -4.33 -20.21 12.15
CA ILE A 13 -4.70 -19.59 13.43
C ILE A 13 -3.45 -19.41 14.33
N THR A 14 -2.57 -20.37 14.36
CA THR A 14 -1.32 -20.29 15.15
C THR A 14 -0.35 -19.26 14.58
N PHE A 15 -0.23 -19.13 13.27
CA PHE A 15 0.62 -18.13 12.62
C PHE A 15 0.13 -16.69 12.91
N GLY A 16 -1.17 -16.45 12.84
CA GLY A 16 -1.75 -15.13 13.14
C GLY A 16 -1.61 -14.69 14.60
N MET A 17 -1.65 -15.61 15.55
CA MET A 17 -1.45 -15.32 16.99
C MET A 17 0.04 -15.10 17.32
N GLN A 18 0.95 -15.84 16.72
CA GLN A 18 2.40 -15.64 16.87
C GLN A 18 2.84 -14.32 16.23
N ALA A 19 2.32 -13.96 15.05
CA ALA A 19 2.65 -12.68 14.40
C ALA A 19 2.23 -11.49 15.27
N GLN A 20 1.05 -11.49 15.89
CA GLN A 20 0.64 -10.41 16.80
C GLN A 20 1.51 -10.28 18.04
N ALA A 21 2.04 -11.40 18.57
CA ALA A 21 2.92 -11.38 19.74
C ALA A 21 4.30 -10.77 19.43
N ILE A 22 4.82 -10.98 18.21
CA ILE A 22 6.13 -10.45 17.77
C ILE A 22 6.12 -8.92 17.66
N TYR A 23 4.98 -8.32 17.26
CA TYR A 23 4.85 -6.86 17.08
C TYR A 23 4.43 -6.13 18.36
N LYS A 24 4.12 -6.86 19.46
CA LYS A 24 3.72 -6.25 20.71
C LYS A 24 4.86 -5.39 21.26
N ASP A 25 4.53 -4.20 21.73
CA ASP A 25 5.48 -3.24 22.30
C ASP A 25 6.56 -2.70 21.33
N THR A 26 6.30 -2.77 20.01
CA THR A 26 7.15 -2.15 18.99
C THR A 26 6.41 -1.04 18.25
N LYS A 27 7.15 -0.16 17.57
CA LYS A 27 6.59 0.85 16.65
C LYS A 27 6.08 0.23 15.33
N TYR A 28 6.34 -1.03 15.09
CA TYR A 28 5.93 -1.73 13.88
C TYR A 28 4.59 -2.42 14.10
N HIS A 29 3.71 -2.32 13.13
CA HIS A 29 2.39 -2.91 13.21
C HIS A 29 2.33 -4.28 12.54
N ALA A 30 1.64 -5.20 13.18
CA ALA A 30 1.32 -6.48 12.56
C ALA A 30 0.48 -6.27 11.27
N PRO A 31 0.57 -7.20 10.29
CA PRO A 31 -0.26 -7.13 9.11
C PRO A 31 -1.75 -7.05 9.46
N ILE A 32 -2.49 -6.16 8.80
CA ILE A 32 -3.95 -6.10 8.94
C ILE A 32 -4.57 -7.42 8.48
N LYS A 33 -5.66 -7.83 9.12
CA LYS A 33 -6.36 -9.07 8.74
C LYS A 33 -7.06 -8.92 7.40
N VAL A 34 -6.97 -9.95 6.54
CA VAL A 34 -7.80 -10.03 5.35
C VAL A 34 -9.25 -10.26 5.76
N GLU A 35 -10.15 -9.37 5.32
CA GLU A 35 -11.58 -9.48 5.57
C GLU A 35 -12.17 -10.74 4.93
N LYS A 36 -13.14 -11.37 5.61
CA LYS A 36 -13.76 -12.63 5.16
C LYS A 36 -14.22 -12.60 3.70
N LYS A 37 -14.78 -11.48 3.25
CA LYS A 37 -15.29 -11.32 1.87
C LYS A 37 -14.23 -11.38 0.78
N TRP A 38 -12.93 -11.15 1.14
CA TRP A 38 -11.81 -11.15 0.21
C TRP A 38 -11.02 -12.46 0.19
N LYS A 39 -11.24 -13.36 1.18
CA LYS A 39 -10.40 -14.56 1.35
C LYS A 39 -10.39 -15.51 0.15
N ASP A 40 -11.51 -15.58 -0.56
CA ASP A 40 -11.68 -16.47 -1.71
C ASP A 40 -11.50 -15.73 -3.05
N TYR A 41 -11.11 -14.47 -3.01
CA TYR A 41 -10.86 -13.69 -4.22
C TYR A 41 -9.46 -13.99 -4.77
N ASN A 42 -9.36 -14.24 -6.08
CA ASN A 42 -8.07 -14.36 -6.75
C ASN A 42 -7.54 -12.95 -7.13
N PRO A 43 -6.46 -12.47 -6.49
CA PRO A 43 -5.88 -11.16 -6.82
C PRO A 43 -5.10 -11.15 -8.14
N GLY A 44 -4.90 -12.31 -8.76
CA GLY A 44 -4.04 -12.61 -9.88
C GLY A 44 -3.10 -13.76 -9.53
N ASP A 45 -2.76 -14.58 -10.51
CA ASP A 45 -1.80 -15.68 -10.31
C ASP A 45 -0.40 -15.10 -10.07
N VAL A 46 0.21 -15.46 -8.96
CA VAL A 46 1.51 -14.92 -8.56
C VAL A 46 2.63 -15.85 -9.01
N GLU A 47 3.57 -15.29 -9.77
CA GLU A 47 4.86 -15.89 -10.11
C GLU A 47 5.97 -15.14 -9.36
N PHE A 48 6.86 -15.87 -8.69
CA PHE A 48 8.01 -15.31 -7.99
C PHE A 48 9.31 -15.73 -8.68
N HIS A 49 10.18 -14.76 -8.90
CA HIS A 49 11.52 -14.98 -9.45
C HIS A 49 12.58 -14.36 -8.54
N ASP A 50 13.65 -15.12 -8.30
CA ASP A 50 14.87 -14.64 -7.69
C ASP A 50 15.96 -14.59 -8.75
N GLU A 51 16.30 -13.37 -9.22
CA GLU A 51 17.34 -13.13 -10.21
C GLU A 51 18.73 -12.86 -9.58
N ALA A 52 18.82 -12.89 -8.25
CA ALA A 52 20.06 -12.67 -7.52
C ALA A 52 20.23 -13.67 -6.35
N PRO A 53 20.08 -14.99 -6.58
CA PRO A 53 20.00 -16.00 -5.51
C PRO A 53 21.26 -16.09 -4.64
N GLU A 54 22.42 -15.67 -5.17
CA GLU A 54 23.70 -15.67 -4.44
C GLU A 54 23.94 -14.37 -3.64
N SER A 55 23.04 -13.38 -3.76
CA SER A 55 23.20 -12.11 -3.04
C SER A 55 22.80 -12.24 -1.57
N GLU A 56 23.42 -11.44 -0.72
CA GLU A 56 23.06 -11.32 0.69
C GLU A 56 21.61 -10.85 0.86
N GLY A 57 21.15 -9.93 -0.01
CA GLY A 57 19.76 -9.45 0.01
C GLY A 57 18.74 -10.53 -0.30
N SER A 58 19.03 -11.46 -1.23
CA SER A 58 18.19 -12.62 -1.48
C SER A 58 18.14 -13.54 -0.26
N ARG A 59 19.30 -13.87 0.32
CA ARG A 59 19.38 -14.69 1.53
C ARG A 59 18.58 -14.10 2.69
N ILE A 60 18.69 -12.78 2.89
CA ILE A 60 17.94 -12.04 3.90
C ILE A 60 16.42 -12.09 3.61
N TYR A 61 16.02 -11.83 2.36
CA TYR A 61 14.60 -11.88 1.96
C TYR A 61 13.99 -13.23 2.30
N HIS A 62 14.62 -14.33 1.88
CA HIS A 62 14.10 -15.68 2.11
C HIS A 62 14.10 -16.09 3.59
N SER A 63 14.95 -15.48 4.43
CA SER A 63 14.96 -15.73 5.87
C SER A 63 13.69 -15.25 6.58
N ILE A 64 13.04 -14.20 6.04
CA ILE A 64 11.78 -13.66 6.58
C ILE A 64 10.56 -14.05 5.75
N ILE A 65 10.73 -14.31 4.47
CA ILE A 65 9.67 -14.68 3.53
C ILE A 65 10.02 -16.00 2.84
N PRO A 66 9.94 -17.14 3.56
CA PRO A 66 10.31 -18.44 2.99
C PRO A 66 9.34 -18.92 1.90
N ASN A 67 8.12 -18.38 1.86
CA ASN A 67 7.09 -18.71 0.88
C ASN A 67 6.55 -17.42 0.22
N PRO A 68 7.25 -16.86 -0.79
CA PRO A 68 6.89 -15.59 -1.39
C PRO A 68 5.51 -15.54 -2.04
N VAL A 69 5.10 -16.59 -2.75
CA VAL A 69 3.83 -16.61 -3.48
C VAL A 69 2.62 -16.36 -2.57
N PRO A 70 2.35 -17.16 -1.51
CA PRO A 70 1.23 -16.89 -0.61
C PRO A 70 1.39 -15.57 0.15
N TYR A 71 2.62 -15.14 0.47
CA TYR A 71 2.88 -13.85 1.08
C TYR A 71 2.41 -12.68 0.19
N ILE A 72 2.76 -12.71 -1.10
CA ILE A 72 2.36 -11.69 -2.06
C ILE A 72 0.85 -11.71 -2.27
N GLN A 73 0.24 -12.89 -2.44
CA GLN A 73 -1.22 -13.04 -2.60
C GLN A 73 -2.00 -12.45 -1.41
N GLU A 74 -1.59 -12.75 -0.19
CA GLU A 74 -2.26 -12.25 1.01
C GLU A 74 -2.11 -10.73 1.13
N ASN A 75 -0.94 -10.16 0.80
CA ASN A 75 -0.71 -8.72 0.81
C ASN A 75 -1.49 -8.01 -0.32
N ALA A 76 -1.68 -8.64 -1.48
CA ALA A 76 -2.55 -8.14 -2.54
C ALA A 76 -4.02 -8.03 -2.08
N LEU A 77 -4.53 -9.01 -1.33
CA LEU A 77 -5.87 -8.94 -0.75
C LEU A 77 -6.01 -7.80 0.29
N ARG A 78 -4.95 -7.51 1.07
CA ARG A 78 -4.93 -6.37 2.00
C ARG A 78 -5.01 -5.03 1.27
N VAL A 79 -4.30 -4.88 0.16
CA VAL A 79 -4.38 -3.69 -0.68
C VAL A 79 -5.77 -3.56 -1.31
N LEU A 80 -6.29 -4.61 -1.90
CA LEU A 80 -7.63 -4.63 -2.50
C LEU A 80 -8.73 -4.24 -1.50
N GLN A 81 -8.73 -4.77 -0.29
CA GLN A 81 -9.72 -4.41 0.72
C GLN A 81 -9.61 -2.96 1.21
N THR A 82 -8.42 -2.35 1.08
CA THR A 82 -8.19 -0.95 1.42
C THR A 82 -8.69 -0.02 0.33
N LEU A 83 -8.59 -0.42 -0.94
CA LEU A 83 -8.99 0.38 -2.10
C LEU A 83 -10.46 0.20 -2.51
N TYR A 84 -11.11 -0.92 -2.14
CA TYR A 84 -12.43 -1.29 -2.63
C TYR A 84 -13.36 -1.79 -1.53
N TYR A 85 -14.65 -1.63 -1.73
CA TYR A 85 -15.68 -2.10 -0.78
C TYR A 85 -15.83 -3.62 -0.77
N GLY A 86 -15.54 -4.29 -1.87
CA GLY A 86 -15.63 -5.75 -1.96
C GLY A 86 -15.29 -6.30 -3.33
N PRO A 87 -15.10 -7.63 -3.45
CA PRO A 87 -14.66 -8.28 -4.69
C PRO A 87 -15.68 -8.24 -5.83
N LYS A 88 -16.93 -7.85 -5.55
CA LYS A 88 -17.99 -7.68 -6.56
C LYS A 88 -18.07 -6.26 -7.13
N ASP A 89 -17.25 -5.32 -6.63
CA ASP A 89 -17.16 -3.98 -7.20
C ASP A 89 -16.62 -4.08 -8.64
N SER A 90 -17.37 -3.51 -9.59
CA SER A 90 -17.03 -3.56 -11.02
C SER A 90 -15.74 -2.81 -11.36
N ASN A 91 -15.30 -1.92 -10.48
CA ASN A 91 -14.05 -1.16 -10.66
C ASN A 91 -12.80 -1.93 -10.21
N VAL A 92 -12.95 -3.08 -9.53
CA VAL A 92 -11.79 -3.90 -9.15
C VAL A 92 -11.08 -4.42 -10.40
N PRO A 93 -9.81 -4.06 -10.64
CA PRO A 93 -9.05 -4.56 -11.77
C PRO A 93 -8.90 -6.09 -11.72
N ARG A 94 -9.13 -6.74 -12.86
CA ARG A 94 -9.04 -8.19 -13.01
C ARG A 94 -7.67 -8.58 -13.54
N LEU A 95 -6.69 -8.65 -12.63
CA LEU A 95 -5.36 -9.12 -13.01
C LEU A 95 -5.39 -10.64 -13.23
N LYS A 96 -4.75 -11.07 -14.30
CA LYS A 96 -4.48 -12.50 -14.55
C LYS A 96 -3.19 -12.91 -13.88
N ARG A 97 -2.16 -12.04 -13.90
CA ARG A 97 -0.82 -12.41 -13.45
C ARG A 97 -0.10 -11.25 -12.76
N ILE A 98 0.56 -11.60 -11.65
CA ILE A 98 1.50 -10.75 -10.92
C ILE A 98 2.85 -11.45 -10.95
N VAL A 99 3.86 -10.87 -11.57
CA VAL A 99 5.24 -11.37 -11.54
C VAL A 99 6.04 -10.52 -10.56
N TYR A 100 6.51 -11.14 -9.49
CA TYR A 100 7.32 -10.47 -8.49
C TYR A 100 8.76 -10.99 -8.57
N THR A 101 9.68 -10.08 -8.80
CA THR A 101 11.10 -10.40 -9.01
C THR A 101 11.96 -9.68 -7.99
N ILE A 102 12.77 -10.42 -7.22
CA ILE A 102 13.89 -9.81 -6.49
C ILE A 102 15.15 -9.88 -7.36
N LYS A 103 15.89 -8.78 -7.40
CA LYS A 103 17.11 -8.69 -8.23
C LYS A 103 18.07 -7.63 -7.72
N ASP A 104 19.33 -7.79 -8.13
CA ASP A 104 20.37 -6.80 -7.87
C ASP A 104 20.23 -5.61 -8.83
N TYR A 105 19.90 -4.42 -8.28
CA TYR A 105 19.93 -3.16 -9.01
C TYR A 105 19.96 -1.97 -8.05
N ASN A 106 20.37 -0.82 -8.58
CA ASN A 106 20.44 0.42 -7.81
C ASN A 106 19.08 1.13 -7.79
N GLY A 107 18.22 0.76 -6.87
CA GLY A 107 16.88 1.29 -6.70
C GLY A 107 16.24 0.75 -5.42
N ILE A 108 14.94 0.94 -5.27
CA ILE A 108 14.14 0.34 -4.19
C ILE A 108 13.21 -0.71 -4.78
N SER A 109 12.23 -0.25 -5.53
CA SER A 109 11.22 -1.07 -6.18
C SER A 109 10.63 -0.31 -7.36
N GLU A 110 10.00 -1.03 -8.26
CA GLU A 110 9.22 -0.45 -9.36
C GLU A 110 8.11 -1.40 -9.80
N LYS A 111 6.98 -0.83 -10.19
CA LYS A 111 5.90 -1.53 -10.88
C LYS A 111 5.96 -1.25 -12.38
N TYR A 112 5.81 -2.29 -13.20
CA TYR A 112 5.70 -2.20 -14.65
C TYR A 112 4.55 -3.08 -15.18
N GLY A 113 4.32 -3.06 -16.49
CA GLY A 113 3.21 -3.76 -17.10
C GLY A 113 1.90 -2.98 -17.04
N SER A 114 0.88 -3.49 -17.72
CA SER A 114 -0.44 -2.89 -17.84
C SER A 114 -1.51 -3.93 -18.19
N GLY A 115 -2.78 -3.53 -18.14
CA GLY A 115 -3.90 -4.41 -18.44
C GLY A 115 -4.08 -5.47 -17.36
N ASP A 116 -4.01 -6.75 -17.74
CA ASP A 116 -4.18 -7.89 -16.85
C ASP A 116 -2.86 -8.50 -16.32
N TYR A 117 -1.72 -7.84 -16.64
CA TYR A 117 -0.37 -8.22 -16.25
C TYR A 117 0.33 -7.12 -15.47
N VAL A 118 0.88 -7.47 -14.33
CA VAL A 118 1.70 -6.58 -13.51
C VAL A 118 3.00 -7.28 -13.14
N GLY A 119 4.12 -6.58 -13.37
CA GLY A 119 5.44 -6.93 -12.86
C GLY A 119 5.83 -5.98 -11.73
N ILE A 120 6.45 -6.51 -10.70
CA ILE A 120 7.05 -5.76 -9.59
C ILE A 120 8.49 -6.24 -9.44
N ARG A 121 9.43 -5.30 -9.38
CA ARG A 121 10.84 -5.58 -9.04
C ARG A 121 11.16 -5.00 -7.69
N TYR A 122 11.91 -5.74 -6.87
CA TYR A 122 12.39 -5.31 -5.57
C TYR A 122 13.90 -5.53 -5.45
N SER A 123 14.62 -4.53 -5.01
CA SER A 123 16.07 -4.52 -5.00
C SER A 123 16.65 -5.31 -3.84
N THR A 124 17.50 -6.30 -4.13
CA THR A 124 18.29 -7.00 -3.10
C THR A 124 19.26 -6.07 -2.39
N ASN A 125 19.82 -5.07 -3.09
CA ASN A 125 20.69 -4.03 -2.49
C ASN A 125 19.92 -3.16 -1.48
N TRP A 126 18.64 -2.88 -1.73
CA TRP A 126 17.80 -2.17 -0.76
C TRP A 126 17.52 -3.03 0.46
N ILE A 127 17.24 -4.31 0.27
CA ILE A 127 17.01 -5.28 1.35
C ILE A 127 18.23 -5.33 2.29
N GLU A 128 19.43 -5.45 1.74
CA GLU A 128 20.66 -5.43 2.54
C GLU A 128 20.81 -4.14 3.36
N ARG A 129 20.55 -2.99 2.75
CA ARG A 129 20.63 -1.69 3.45
C ARG A 129 19.61 -1.53 4.56
N CYS A 130 18.40 -2.09 4.39
CA CYS A 130 17.34 -2.03 5.40
C CYS A 130 17.60 -2.96 6.58
N PHE A 131 18.41 -3.99 6.39
CA PHE A 131 18.68 -5.03 7.39
C PHE A 131 19.87 -4.70 8.31
N ALA A 132 20.21 -3.44 8.46
CA ALA A 132 21.28 -3.06 9.38
C ALA A 132 20.96 -3.55 10.83
N GLY A 133 21.83 -4.37 11.41
CA GLY A 133 21.74 -4.81 12.79
C GLY A 133 20.78 -5.97 13.08
N ASN A 134 20.45 -6.80 12.08
CA ASN A 134 19.58 -7.97 12.24
C ASN A 134 18.15 -7.65 12.76
N ASP A 135 17.63 -6.47 12.45
CA ASP A 135 16.25 -6.08 12.79
C ASP A 135 15.26 -6.71 11.79
N THR A 136 14.86 -7.96 12.09
CA THR A 136 13.92 -8.73 11.25
C THR A 136 12.53 -8.09 11.19
N LEU A 137 12.09 -7.42 12.26
CA LEU A 137 10.79 -6.73 12.28
C LEU A 137 10.82 -5.51 11.36
N ARG A 138 11.89 -4.73 11.39
CA ARG A 138 12.08 -3.59 10.49
C ARG A 138 12.13 -4.06 9.04
N LEU A 139 12.81 -5.16 8.77
CA LEU A 139 12.92 -5.71 7.42
C LEU A 139 11.55 -6.17 6.88
N ASP A 140 10.77 -6.95 7.67
CA ASP A 140 9.41 -7.33 7.27
C ASP A 140 8.53 -6.09 7.07
N TYR A 141 8.59 -5.14 7.98
CA TYR A 141 7.85 -3.89 7.93
C TYR A 141 8.15 -3.09 6.64
N GLU A 142 9.43 -2.94 6.28
CA GLU A 142 9.84 -2.22 5.07
C GLU A 142 9.47 -3.00 3.80
N THR A 143 9.78 -4.30 3.76
CA THR A 143 9.47 -5.16 2.60
C THR A 143 7.98 -5.20 2.31
N ARG A 144 7.17 -5.38 3.36
CA ARG A 144 5.71 -5.36 3.26
C ARG A 144 5.20 -3.98 2.86
N GLY A 145 5.78 -2.92 3.39
CA GLY A 145 5.41 -1.54 3.05
C GLY A 145 5.69 -1.20 1.60
N VAL A 146 6.85 -1.59 1.06
CA VAL A 146 7.17 -1.45 -0.36
C VAL A 146 6.21 -2.28 -1.22
N LEU A 147 5.94 -3.52 -0.82
CA LEU A 147 4.98 -4.37 -1.53
C LEU A 147 3.56 -3.77 -1.57
N TYR A 148 3.08 -3.14 -0.49
CA TYR A 148 1.80 -2.43 -0.49
C TYR A 148 1.78 -1.25 -1.44
N HIS A 149 2.85 -0.49 -1.53
CA HIS A 149 2.99 0.62 -2.47
C HIS A 149 2.87 0.13 -3.91
N GLU A 150 3.67 -0.87 -4.30
CA GLU A 150 3.68 -1.39 -5.67
C GLU A 150 2.38 -2.13 -6.05
N LEU A 151 1.80 -2.88 -5.13
CA LEU A 151 0.49 -3.51 -5.34
C LEU A 151 -0.64 -2.49 -5.43
N THR A 152 -0.50 -1.32 -4.78
CA THR A 152 -1.46 -0.23 -4.97
C THR A 152 -1.45 0.25 -6.41
N HIS A 153 -0.27 0.43 -7.02
CA HIS A 153 -0.16 0.76 -8.44
C HIS A 153 -0.74 -0.33 -9.37
N ALA A 154 -0.79 -1.57 -8.90
CA ALA A 154 -1.42 -2.65 -9.66
C ALA A 154 -2.96 -2.58 -9.66
N TYR A 155 -3.56 -2.04 -8.59
CA TYR A 155 -5.00 -2.08 -8.38
C TYR A 155 -5.68 -0.70 -8.32
N GLN A 156 -4.96 0.40 -8.15
CA GLN A 156 -5.57 1.72 -8.10
C GLN A 156 -6.16 2.11 -9.46
N LEU A 157 -7.21 2.90 -9.44
CA LEU A 157 -7.79 3.48 -10.64
C LEU A 157 -6.93 4.65 -11.14
N SER A 158 -7.07 5.00 -12.40
CA SER A 158 -6.27 6.02 -13.06
C SER A 158 -7.15 7.23 -13.39
N PRO A 159 -6.89 8.42 -12.82
CA PRO A 159 -7.67 9.62 -13.13
C PRO A 159 -7.35 10.15 -14.52
N GLU A 160 -8.36 10.75 -15.20
CA GLU A 160 -8.23 11.30 -16.53
C GLU A 160 -8.27 12.83 -16.53
N GLY A 161 -7.47 13.47 -17.40
CA GLY A 161 -7.50 14.91 -17.63
C GLY A 161 -6.78 15.78 -16.60
N CYS A 162 -5.90 15.20 -15.78
CA CYS A 162 -5.17 15.90 -14.71
C CYS A 162 -3.64 15.83 -14.84
N GLY A 163 -3.14 15.58 -16.06
CA GLY A 163 -1.70 15.48 -16.35
C GLY A 163 -1.26 14.05 -16.64
N GLN A 164 0.02 13.79 -16.41
CA GLN A 164 0.66 12.51 -16.68
C GLN A 164 1.69 12.19 -15.60
N TYR A 165 2.34 11.03 -15.68
CA TYR A 165 3.37 10.61 -14.70
C TYR A 165 4.68 11.38 -14.93
N ASP A 166 4.80 12.57 -14.33
CA ASP A 166 5.87 13.55 -14.57
C ASP A 166 6.55 14.11 -13.31
N GLY A 167 6.25 13.54 -12.15
CA GLY A 167 6.82 13.94 -10.86
C GLY A 167 6.18 15.18 -10.20
N LYS A 168 5.15 15.80 -10.82
CA LYS A 168 4.57 17.08 -10.32
C LYS A 168 3.09 17.29 -10.61
N SER A 169 2.54 16.60 -11.62
CA SER A 169 1.12 16.76 -12.01
C SER A 169 0.16 16.22 -10.94
N GLU A 170 -1.10 16.63 -11.01
CA GLU A 170 -2.15 16.08 -10.15
C GLU A 170 -2.33 14.58 -10.36
N TYR A 171 -2.08 14.08 -11.57
CA TYR A 171 -2.04 12.65 -11.88
C TYR A 171 -0.96 11.94 -11.07
N TRP A 172 0.29 12.40 -11.14
CA TRP A 172 1.40 11.81 -10.40
C TRP A 172 1.15 11.82 -8.89
N LEU A 173 0.65 12.95 -8.37
CA LEU A 173 0.31 13.10 -6.95
C LEU A 173 -0.78 12.12 -6.50
N PHE A 174 -1.78 11.86 -7.36
CA PHE A 174 -2.79 10.84 -7.10
C PHE A 174 -2.15 9.45 -7.03
N ILE A 175 -1.35 9.10 -8.03
CA ILE A 175 -0.74 7.77 -8.17
C ILE A 175 0.14 7.46 -6.95
N GLU A 176 1.11 8.32 -6.65
CA GLU A 176 2.09 8.10 -5.59
C GLU A 176 1.51 8.36 -4.19
N GLY A 177 0.70 9.39 -4.06
CA GLY A 177 0.07 9.74 -2.80
C GLY A 177 -0.91 8.68 -2.31
N LEU A 178 -1.70 8.10 -3.22
CA LEU A 178 -2.62 7.00 -2.87
C LEU A 178 -1.86 5.72 -2.50
N ALA A 179 -0.76 5.42 -3.20
CA ALA A 179 0.08 4.24 -2.88
C ALA A 179 0.65 4.33 -1.46
N ASP A 180 1.17 5.49 -1.09
CA ASP A 180 1.66 5.69 0.29
C ASP A 180 0.52 5.82 1.32
N ALA A 181 -0.65 6.35 0.95
CA ALA A 181 -1.82 6.35 1.84
C ALA A 181 -2.26 4.92 2.20
N VAL A 182 -2.27 4.01 1.24
CA VAL A 182 -2.55 2.58 1.48
C VAL A 182 -1.48 1.98 2.38
N ARG A 183 -0.20 2.29 2.14
CA ARG A 183 0.91 1.84 2.98
C ARG A 183 0.75 2.30 4.44
N VAL A 184 0.37 3.57 4.68
CA VAL A 184 0.05 4.09 6.02
C VAL A 184 -1.16 3.37 6.61
N ALA A 185 -2.26 3.28 5.87
CA ALA A 185 -3.51 2.65 6.33
C ALA A 185 -3.32 1.17 6.70
N CYS A 186 -2.42 0.46 6.02
CA CYS A 186 -2.05 -0.91 6.31
C CYS A 186 -1.01 -1.06 7.45
N GLY A 187 -0.60 0.04 8.09
CA GLY A 187 0.31 0.04 9.23
C GLY A 187 1.78 -0.17 8.88
N CYS A 188 2.20 0.11 7.63
CA CYS A 188 3.61 0.03 7.21
C CYS A 188 4.29 1.39 7.06
N PHE A 189 3.72 2.40 7.67
CA PHE A 189 4.35 3.63 8.14
C PHE A 189 3.80 3.91 9.53
N ASP A 190 4.56 4.66 10.34
CA ASP A 190 4.12 5.06 11.67
C ASP A 190 2.81 5.86 11.56
N GLN A 191 1.75 5.37 12.20
CA GLN A 191 0.43 6.00 12.17
C GLN A 191 0.30 7.16 13.16
N ASP A 192 1.31 7.39 14.00
CA ASP A 192 1.36 8.55 14.89
C ASP A 192 1.83 9.80 14.13
N PHE A 193 0.92 10.74 13.92
CA PHE A 193 1.20 12.01 13.23
C PHE A 193 2.18 12.90 14.00
N SER A 194 2.37 12.71 15.30
CA SER A 194 3.36 13.42 16.10
C SER A 194 4.77 12.83 15.99
N SER A 195 4.90 11.63 15.44
CA SER A 195 6.17 10.91 15.30
C SER A 195 7.22 11.73 14.55
N LYS A 196 8.45 11.72 15.07
CA LYS A 196 9.61 12.33 14.39
C LYS A 196 10.00 11.60 13.11
N ASP A 197 9.59 10.33 12.98
CA ASP A 197 9.85 9.50 11.79
C ASP A 197 8.89 9.84 10.64
N ARG A 198 7.82 10.59 10.90
CA ARG A 198 6.88 11.05 9.87
C ARG A 198 7.57 12.05 8.94
N THR A 199 7.48 11.81 7.64
CA THR A 199 7.96 12.77 6.65
C THR A 199 7.09 14.02 6.66
N ARG A 200 7.69 15.16 6.99
CA ARG A 200 7.04 16.47 7.02
C ARG A 200 7.14 17.16 5.67
N GLY A 201 6.19 18.00 5.35
CA GLY A 201 6.19 18.78 4.12
C GLY A 201 5.38 20.06 4.30
N ASP A 202 5.74 21.07 3.51
CA ASP A 202 5.09 22.39 3.45
C ASP A 202 3.91 22.44 2.47
N SER A 203 3.72 21.36 1.68
CA SER A 203 2.67 21.26 0.68
C SER A 203 2.29 19.79 0.43
N TRP A 204 0.99 19.54 0.26
CA TRP A 204 0.50 18.23 -0.19
C TRP A 204 1.06 17.83 -1.58
N ARG A 205 1.55 18.79 -2.36
CA ARG A 205 2.16 18.58 -3.68
C ARG A 205 3.57 17.96 -3.63
N LYS A 206 4.07 17.59 -2.46
CA LYS A 206 5.35 16.86 -2.33
C LYS A 206 5.27 15.39 -2.78
N GLY A 207 4.06 14.84 -2.88
CA GLY A 207 3.87 13.45 -3.27
C GLY A 207 4.25 12.45 -2.18
N TYR A 208 4.25 11.16 -2.53
CA TYR A 208 4.66 10.06 -1.66
C TYR A 208 4.09 10.16 -0.23
N ARG A 209 4.94 9.98 0.78
CA ARG A 209 4.55 9.96 2.20
C ARG A 209 3.83 11.22 2.66
N VAL A 210 4.27 12.39 2.19
CA VAL A 210 3.66 13.66 2.61
C VAL A 210 2.18 13.69 2.20
N THR A 211 1.91 13.37 0.95
CA THR A 211 0.55 13.26 0.42
C THR A 211 -0.20 12.05 1.01
N GLY A 212 0.49 10.93 1.19
CA GLY A 212 -0.07 9.72 1.78
C GLY A 212 -0.59 9.92 3.21
N TYR A 213 0.18 10.58 4.06
CA TYR A 213 -0.25 10.93 5.42
C TYR A 213 -1.45 11.89 5.44
N PHE A 214 -1.48 12.84 4.51
CA PHE A 214 -2.62 13.74 4.38
C PHE A 214 -3.91 12.98 4.02
N LEU A 215 -3.87 12.10 3.01
CA LEU A 215 -5.01 11.27 2.63
C LEU A 215 -5.46 10.35 3.78
N TYR A 216 -4.51 9.77 4.50
CA TYR A 216 -4.82 8.94 5.67
C TYR A 216 -5.45 9.75 6.81
N TRP A 217 -4.98 10.98 7.05
CA TRP A 217 -5.59 11.89 8.01
C TRP A 217 -7.05 12.22 7.65
N LEU A 218 -7.33 12.45 6.35
CA LEU A 218 -8.70 12.65 5.86
C LEU A 218 -9.58 11.42 6.14
N GLN A 219 -9.05 10.22 5.98
CA GLN A 219 -9.78 9.00 6.33
C GLN A 219 -10.12 8.92 7.81
N LEU A 220 -9.23 9.32 8.69
CA LEU A 220 -9.47 9.26 10.14
C LEU A 220 -10.39 10.37 10.64
N ASN A 221 -10.34 11.56 10.04
CA ASN A 221 -10.96 12.76 10.61
C ASN A 221 -12.17 13.28 9.81
N LYS A 222 -12.30 12.92 8.54
CA LYS A 222 -13.37 13.42 7.67
C LYS A 222 -14.33 12.35 7.20
N ASP A 223 -13.81 11.26 6.68
CA ASP A 223 -14.64 10.16 6.14
C ASP A 223 -13.86 8.83 6.26
N LYS A 224 -14.39 7.90 7.06
CA LYS A 224 -13.75 6.59 7.31
C LYS A 224 -13.48 5.75 6.05
N ASP A 225 -14.16 6.04 4.95
CA ASP A 225 -14.01 5.37 3.65
C ASP A 225 -13.25 6.25 2.64
N PHE A 226 -12.56 7.30 3.10
CA PHE A 226 -11.97 8.32 2.24
C PHE A 226 -11.05 7.71 1.18
N ILE A 227 -10.13 6.82 1.54
CA ILE A 227 -9.18 6.17 0.60
C ILE A 227 -9.94 5.42 -0.50
N ARG A 228 -10.99 4.66 -0.17
CA ARG A 228 -11.83 3.96 -1.16
C ARG A 228 -12.54 4.91 -2.09
N LYS A 229 -13.14 5.97 -1.53
CA LYS A 229 -13.86 7.00 -2.30
C LYS A 229 -12.90 7.80 -3.17
N PHE A 230 -11.69 8.11 -2.67
CA PHE A 230 -10.66 8.82 -3.42
C PHE A 230 -10.18 7.99 -4.62
N ASN A 231 -9.88 6.70 -4.41
CA ASN A 231 -9.59 5.79 -5.51
C ASN A 231 -10.74 5.76 -6.54
N ARG A 232 -11.98 5.60 -6.08
CA ARG A 232 -13.17 5.52 -6.92
C ARG A 232 -13.45 6.80 -7.70
N SER A 233 -13.13 7.97 -7.16
CA SER A 233 -13.30 9.26 -7.80
C SER A 233 -12.59 9.35 -9.17
N ALA A 234 -11.48 8.59 -9.35
CA ALA A 234 -10.77 8.53 -10.62
C ALA A 234 -11.62 7.96 -11.76
N ALA A 235 -12.57 7.08 -11.48
CA ALA A 235 -13.52 6.56 -12.48
C ALA A 235 -14.76 7.45 -12.63
N GLU A 236 -15.14 8.18 -11.59
CA GLU A 236 -16.41 8.93 -11.53
C GLU A 236 -16.29 10.37 -12.05
N LEU A 237 -15.09 10.99 -11.97
CA LEU A 237 -14.88 12.40 -12.31
C LEU A 237 -14.08 12.54 -13.61
N LYS A 238 -14.63 13.29 -14.60
CA LYS A 238 -13.98 13.54 -15.90
C LYS A 238 -14.24 14.99 -16.36
N PRO A 239 -13.22 15.86 -16.54
CA PRO A 239 -11.83 15.66 -16.12
C PRO A 239 -11.71 15.64 -14.60
N TRP A 240 -10.80 14.83 -14.10
CA TRP A 240 -10.50 14.72 -12.68
C TRP A 240 -9.64 15.89 -12.19
N SER A 241 -9.80 16.30 -10.95
CA SER A 241 -8.85 17.14 -10.22
C SER A 241 -8.95 16.88 -8.72
N TRP A 242 -7.92 17.24 -7.96
CA TRP A 242 -7.89 17.09 -6.50
C TRP A 242 -9.08 17.80 -5.85
N ASP A 243 -9.33 19.06 -6.19
CA ASP A 243 -10.45 19.82 -5.61
C ASP A 243 -11.82 19.20 -5.94
N LYS A 244 -12.00 18.71 -7.16
CA LYS A 244 -13.24 18.00 -7.51
C LYS A 244 -13.40 16.73 -6.68
N ALA A 245 -12.33 15.96 -6.50
CA ALA A 245 -12.37 14.74 -5.70
C ALA A 245 -12.68 15.03 -4.22
N MET A 246 -12.02 16.02 -3.63
CA MET A 246 -12.27 16.44 -2.24
C MET A 246 -13.74 16.85 -2.05
N LYS A 247 -14.25 17.72 -2.90
CA LYS A 247 -15.63 18.20 -2.87
C LYS A 247 -16.67 17.10 -3.16
N HIS A 248 -16.34 16.18 -4.07
CA HIS A 248 -17.20 15.05 -4.38
C HIS A 248 -17.36 14.11 -3.15
N ILE A 249 -16.28 13.91 -2.40
CA ILE A 249 -16.28 13.01 -1.25
C ILE A 249 -16.85 13.68 0.01
N LEU A 250 -16.48 14.93 0.26
CA LEU A 250 -16.74 15.63 1.52
C LEU A 250 -17.86 16.67 1.43
N GLY A 251 -18.37 16.92 0.22
CA GLY A 251 -19.39 17.94 -0.07
C GLY A 251 -18.81 19.19 -0.72
N ASP A 252 -19.60 19.85 -1.60
CA ASP A 252 -19.17 21.05 -2.32
C ASP A 252 -19.27 22.30 -1.43
N LYS A 253 -18.23 22.51 -0.64
CA LYS A 253 -18.07 23.65 0.26
C LYS A 253 -16.69 24.26 0.09
N PRO A 254 -16.52 25.58 0.35
CA PRO A 254 -15.22 26.25 0.25
C PRO A 254 -14.13 25.62 1.12
N GLU A 255 -14.48 25.16 2.33
CA GLU A 255 -13.56 24.49 3.26
C GLU A 255 -13.11 23.09 2.79
N ASN A 256 -13.73 22.51 1.79
CA ASN A 256 -13.39 21.21 1.23
C ASN A 256 -12.54 21.33 -0.06
N THR A 257 -11.85 22.43 -0.29
CA THR A 257 -10.75 22.49 -1.26
C THR A 257 -9.52 21.79 -0.71
N THR A 258 -8.69 21.26 -1.59
CA THR A 258 -7.48 20.54 -1.18
C THR A 258 -6.56 21.37 -0.31
N ASP A 259 -6.36 22.65 -0.67
CA ASP A 259 -5.50 23.57 0.11
C ASP A 259 -6.10 23.91 1.47
N ALA A 260 -7.42 24.09 1.57
CA ALA A 260 -8.09 24.32 2.85
C ALA A 260 -8.00 23.11 3.79
N LEU A 261 -8.21 21.90 3.25
CA LEU A 261 -8.06 20.65 3.99
C LEU A 261 -6.61 20.40 4.40
N TRP A 262 -5.65 20.73 3.53
CA TRP A 262 -4.23 20.66 3.85
C TRP A 262 -3.86 21.61 5.00
N ASP A 263 -4.36 22.86 4.98
CA ASP A 263 -4.13 23.82 6.05
C ASP A 263 -4.73 23.34 7.39
N GLU A 264 -5.93 22.75 7.35
CA GLU A 264 -6.55 22.14 8.53
C GLU A 264 -5.72 20.96 9.06
N TYR A 265 -5.25 20.07 8.16
CA TYR A 265 -4.36 18.96 8.52
C TYR A 265 -3.10 19.47 9.22
N GLN A 266 -2.41 20.46 8.64
CA GLN A 266 -1.17 21.01 9.21
C GLN A 266 -1.37 21.58 10.62
N LYS A 267 -2.50 22.28 10.85
CA LYS A 267 -2.87 22.79 12.19
C LYS A 267 -3.16 21.65 13.16
N ALA A 268 -3.92 20.64 12.71
CA ALA A 268 -4.31 19.51 13.57
C ALA A 268 -3.13 18.67 14.06
N ILE A 269 -2.06 18.59 13.26
CA ILE A 269 -0.87 17.80 13.60
C ILE A 269 0.28 18.63 14.19
N GLY A 270 0.07 19.95 14.35
CA GLY A 270 1.05 20.87 14.96
C GLY A 270 2.25 21.21 14.06
N ASP A 271 2.07 21.15 12.73
CA ASP A 271 3.09 21.58 11.76
C ASP A 271 2.94 23.09 11.38
N LYS A 272 1.78 23.69 11.69
CA LYS A 272 1.47 25.13 11.63
C LYS A 272 0.97 25.63 12.97
#